data_16546d77b551ea07b41ab464b84ee41c
#
_entry.id   16546d77b551ea07b41ab464b84ee41c
#
_cell.length_a   1.000
_cell.length_b   1.000
_cell.length_c   1.000
_cell.angle_alpha   90.00
_cell.angle_beta   90.00
_cell.angle_gamma   90.00
#
_symmetry.space_group_name_H-M   'P 1'
#
loop_
_entity.id
_entity.type
_entity.pdbx_description
1 polymer ?
#
loop_
_entity_poly.entity_id
_entity_poly.type
_entity_poly.pdbx_seq_one_letter_code
_entity_poly.pdbx_strand_id
1 'polypeptide(L)'
;QKDTPEKESNEQADLAPAWEKKKPAGRIRGFDLHPEIPKEQRSQYRITNDELGYGTPKEKFRANIAAIQLLKKCEDEDRYATPDEQEILSKYVGWGGLSDAFDETKSAWGYEYLELKTVLTQEEYAAARQSTLTAFYTPPVVIRAMYQALENMGLKSGNILEPSCAVGNFIGMKPESLSDCKIYGVEIDSISGRIAGQLYQKSTVAVQGYEEAELPDSFFD
;
A
#
# COMPACT_ATOMS: atom_id res chain seq x y z
N GLN A 1 38.92 -43.40 48.17
CA GLN A 1 37.67 -43.35 47.40
C GLN A 1 37.10 -41.96 47.56
N LYS A 2 37.14 -41.16 46.50
CA LYS A 2 36.57 -39.80 46.44
C LYS A 2 35.29 -39.91 45.63
N ASP A 3 34.15 -39.65 46.29
CA ASP A 3 32.90 -39.52 45.67
C ASP A 3 32.83 -38.13 45.02
N THR A 4 32.59 -38.12 43.72
CA THR A 4 32.32 -36.93 42.90
C THR A 4 30.78 -36.79 42.83
N PRO A 5 30.21 -35.64 43.20
CA PRO A 5 28.77 -35.45 43.00
C PRO A 5 28.46 -35.22 41.50
N GLU A 6 27.50 -35.99 41.03
CA GLU A 6 26.88 -35.81 39.71
C GLU A 6 26.22 -34.41 39.64
N LYS A 7 26.54 -33.69 38.57
CA LYS A 7 25.84 -32.48 38.20
C LYS A 7 24.48 -32.90 37.57
N GLU A 8 23.41 -32.74 38.34
CA GLU A 8 22.06 -32.68 37.76
C GLU A 8 22.01 -31.49 36.80
N SER A 9 21.88 -31.81 35.53
CA SER A 9 21.60 -30.86 34.48
C SER A 9 20.15 -30.37 34.63
N ASN A 10 20.02 -29.11 34.98
CA ASN A 10 18.76 -28.42 35.14
C ASN A 10 18.14 -28.16 33.75
N GLU A 11 17.52 -29.17 33.17
CA GLU A 11 16.65 -29.05 31.97
C GLU A 11 15.23 -28.59 32.39
N GLN A 12 15.14 -27.43 33.03
CA GLN A 12 13.92 -26.64 33.03
C GLN A 12 13.98 -25.60 31.92
N ALA A 13 14.17 -26.05 30.68
CA ALA A 13 14.06 -25.22 29.52
C ALA A 13 12.59 -25.02 29.15
N ASP A 14 12.09 -23.84 29.46
CA ASP A 14 11.21 -23.05 28.57
C ASP A 14 9.83 -23.66 28.26
N LEU A 15 9.00 -23.80 29.32
CA LEU A 15 7.57 -24.10 29.19
C LEU A 15 6.70 -22.84 28.94
N ALA A 16 7.30 -21.73 28.51
CA ALA A 16 6.52 -20.55 28.11
C ALA A 16 5.67 -20.87 26.88
N PRO A 17 4.37 -20.58 26.89
CA PRO A 17 3.51 -20.76 25.75
C PRO A 17 4.08 -20.05 24.51
N ALA A 18 3.84 -20.59 23.31
CA ALA A 18 4.41 -20.05 22.06
C ALA A 18 4.11 -18.55 21.83
N TRP A 19 3.03 -18.04 22.42
CA TRP A 19 2.64 -16.62 22.38
C TRP A 19 3.45 -15.72 23.35
N GLU A 20 4.12 -16.29 24.36
CA GLU A 20 5.02 -15.52 25.27
C GLU A 20 6.44 -15.39 24.71
N LYS A 21 6.80 -16.13 23.67
CA LYS A 21 8.10 -15.98 23.03
C LYS A 21 8.08 -14.67 22.25
N LYS A 22 8.71 -13.61 22.81
CA LYS A 22 8.95 -12.37 22.07
C LYS A 22 9.68 -12.71 20.78
N LYS A 23 8.99 -12.57 19.64
CA LYS A 23 9.65 -12.63 18.33
C LYS A 23 10.73 -11.53 18.34
N PRO A 24 11.95 -11.82 17.83
CA PRO A 24 12.95 -10.76 17.68
C PRO A 24 12.31 -9.64 16.87
N ALA A 25 12.54 -8.38 17.29
CA ALA A 25 12.04 -7.21 16.60
C ALA A 25 12.46 -7.29 15.12
N GLY A 26 11.56 -7.76 14.27
CA GLY A 26 11.75 -7.89 12.84
C GLY A 26 11.92 -6.49 12.26
N ARG A 27 12.90 -6.28 11.41
CA ARG A 27 12.91 -5.09 10.55
C ARG A 27 11.73 -5.24 9.60
N ILE A 28 10.88 -4.20 9.48
CA ILE A 28 9.90 -4.14 8.40
C ILE A 28 10.71 -4.30 7.09
N ARG A 29 10.54 -5.42 6.44
CA ARG A 29 11.05 -5.62 5.08
C ARG A 29 10.07 -4.92 4.14
N GLY A 30 10.13 -3.59 4.12
CA GLY A 30 9.44 -2.82 3.11
C GLY A 30 10.03 -3.14 1.75
N PHE A 31 9.17 -3.31 0.76
CA PHE A 31 9.62 -3.41 -0.62
C PHE A 31 10.15 -2.04 -1.03
N ASP A 32 11.47 -1.93 -1.09
CA ASP A 32 12.12 -0.84 -1.80
C ASP A 32 12.32 -1.33 -3.23
N LEU A 33 11.58 -0.76 -4.17
CA LEU A 33 11.60 -1.19 -5.57
C LEU A 33 12.98 -1.00 -6.20
N HIS A 34 13.67 0.08 -5.82
CA HIS A 34 14.95 0.47 -6.39
C HIS A 34 15.91 0.92 -5.27
N PRO A 35 16.43 -0.02 -4.46
CA PRO A 35 17.31 0.31 -3.34
C PRO A 35 18.63 0.97 -3.79
N GLU A 36 19.03 0.78 -5.04
CA GLU A 36 20.19 1.41 -5.67
C GLU A 36 20.01 2.92 -5.90
N ILE A 37 18.77 3.43 -5.97
CA ILE A 37 18.49 4.86 -6.16
C ILE A 37 18.48 5.57 -4.80
N PRO A 38 19.39 6.54 -4.56
CA PRO A 38 19.40 7.32 -3.33
C PRO A 38 18.05 8.03 -3.07
N LYS A 39 17.62 8.12 -1.80
CA LYS A 39 16.33 8.72 -1.44
C LYS A 39 16.19 10.17 -1.86
N GLU A 40 17.29 10.89 -1.98
CA GLU A 40 17.35 12.29 -2.43
C GLU A 40 16.94 12.46 -3.90
N GLN A 41 17.14 11.40 -4.70
CA GLN A 41 16.80 11.37 -6.12
C GLN A 41 15.38 10.84 -6.39
N ARG A 42 14.68 10.38 -5.35
CA ARG A 42 13.33 9.84 -5.46
C ARG A 42 12.27 10.92 -5.35
N SER A 43 11.21 10.77 -6.11
CA SER A 43 10.02 11.62 -6.04
C SER A 43 9.08 11.18 -4.91
N GLN A 44 8.29 12.12 -4.41
CA GLN A 44 7.22 11.87 -3.44
C GLN A 44 6.01 12.66 -3.89
N TYR A 45 5.02 11.99 -4.44
CA TYR A 45 3.81 12.63 -4.92
C TYR A 45 3.06 13.28 -3.76
N ARG A 46 2.48 14.45 -4.01
CA ARG A 46 1.64 15.16 -3.04
C ARG A 46 0.28 15.44 -3.65
N ILE A 47 -0.74 15.01 -2.95
CA ILE A 47 -2.13 15.29 -3.31
C ILE A 47 -2.48 16.69 -2.82
N THR A 48 -2.72 17.60 -3.76
CA THR A 48 -2.96 19.03 -3.48
C THR A 48 -4.41 19.45 -3.73
N ASN A 49 -5.22 18.58 -4.36
CA ASN A 49 -6.63 18.86 -4.67
C ASN A 49 -7.56 17.83 -4.03
N ASP A 50 -8.85 18.15 -4.00
CA ASP A 50 -9.90 17.31 -3.41
C ASP A 50 -10.65 16.48 -4.45
N GLU A 51 -10.23 16.52 -5.72
CA GLU A 51 -10.95 15.91 -6.84
C GLU A 51 -10.61 14.43 -7.04
N LEU A 52 -10.13 13.75 -5.98
CA LEU A 52 -9.84 12.32 -6.04
C LEU A 52 -11.10 11.52 -6.29
N GLY A 53 -11.09 10.73 -7.36
CA GLY A 53 -12.20 9.83 -7.69
C GLY A 53 -13.42 10.51 -8.31
N TYR A 54 -13.34 11.78 -8.69
CA TYR A 54 -14.38 12.44 -9.47
C TYR A 54 -14.40 11.92 -10.92
N GLY A 55 -15.55 12.11 -11.57
CA GLY A 55 -15.77 11.72 -12.94
C GLY A 55 -16.82 10.61 -13.10
N THR A 56 -17.25 10.44 -14.34
CA THR A 56 -18.16 9.36 -14.74
C THR A 56 -17.50 7.99 -14.62
N PRO A 57 -18.25 6.90 -14.54
CA PRO A 57 -17.68 5.55 -14.53
C PRO A 57 -16.73 5.26 -15.69
N LYS A 58 -17.03 5.76 -16.89
CA LYS A 58 -16.16 5.58 -18.07
C LYS A 58 -14.85 6.38 -17.96
N GLU A 59 -14.89 7.58 -17.39
CA GLU A 59 -13.68 8.38 -17.14
C GLU A 59 -12.78 7.72 -16.10
N LYS A 60 -13.35 7.21 -15.00
CA LYS A 60 -12.64 6.45 -13.98
C LYS A 60 -11.99 5.19 -14.56
N PHE A 61 -12.73 4.46 -15.38
CA PHE A 61 -12.21 3.29 -16.09
C PHE A 61 -10.98 3.66 -16.93
N ARG A 62 -11.08 4.69 -17.78
CA ARG A 62 -9.95 5.13 -18.62
C ARG A 62 -8.75 5.57 -17.82
N ALA A 63 -8.98 6.29 -16.70
CA ALA A 63 -7.90 6.68 -15.80
C ALA A 63 -7.20 5.47 -15.18
N ASN A 64 -7.97 4.46 -14.74
CA ASN A 64 -7.43 3.21 -14.23
C ASN A 64 -6.57 2.47 -15.27
N ILE A 65 -7.08 2.35 -16.51
CA ILE A 65 -6.33 1.69 -17.58
C ILE A 65 -5.03 2.42 -17.89
N ALA A 66 -5.09 3.75 -18.02
CA ALA A 66 -3.89 4.57 -18.28
C ALA A 66 -2.84 4.40 -17.17
N ALA A 67 -3.27 4.40 -15.91
CA ALA A 67 -2.38 4.20 -14.77
C ALA A 67 -1.76 2.79 -14.76
N ILE A 68 -2.53 1.75 -15.06
CA ILE A 68 -2.03 0.37 -15.10
C ILE A 68 -1.04 0.17 -16.24
N GLN A 69 -1.34 0.70 -17.43
CA GLN A 69 -0.42 0.62 -18.57
C GLN A 69 0.90 1.33 -18.27
N LEU A 70 0.83 2.49 -17.62
CA LEU A 70 2.03 3.22 -17.20
C LEU A 70 2.81 2.50 -16.10
N LEU A 71 2.11 1.93 -15.12
CA LEU A 71 2.74 1.09 -14.08
C LEU A 71 3.55 -0.03 -14.73
N LYS A 72 2.93 -0.81 -15.62
CA LYS A 72 3.59 -1.93 -16.31
C LYS A 72 4.77 -1.45 -17.14
N LYS A 73 4.65 -0.31 -17.81
CA LYS A 73 5.76 0.29 -18.54
C LYS A 73 6.94 0.63 -17.60
N CYS A 74 6.70 1.24 -16.44
CA CYS A 74 7.75 1.54 -15.48
C CYS A 74 8.43 0.28 -14.96
N GLU A 75 7.67 -0.79 -14.75
CA GLU A 75 8.17 -2.10 -14.31
C GLU A 75 9.00 -2.78 -15.40
N ASP A 76 8.53 -2.77 -16.65
CA ASP A 76 9.25 -3.33 -17.80
C ASP A 76 10.58 -2.60 -18.06
N GLU A 77 10.61 -1.29 -17.80
CA GLU A 77 11.80 -0.43 -17.90
C GLU A 77 12.67 -0.44 -16.63
N ASP A 78 12.27 -1.18 -15.59
CA ASP A 78 12.97 -1.30 -14.28
C ASP A 78 13.34 0.06 -13.69
N ARG A 79 12.35 0.96 -13.56
CA ARG A 79 12.54 2.32 -13.05
C ARG A 79 11.35 2.85 -12.24
N TYR A 80 11.61 3.91 -11.51
CA TYR A 80 10.55 4.72 -10.92
C TYR A 80 9.84 5.59 -11.98
N ALA A 81 8.57 5.90 -11.69
CA ALA A 81 7.81 6.90 -12.41
C ALA A 81 8.39 8.31 -12.19
N THR A 82 8.43 9.10 -13.26
CA THR A 82 8.77 10.52 -13.18
C THR A 82 7.65 11.33 -12.51
N PRO A 83 7.89 12.60 -12.08
CA PRO A 83 6.82 13.44 -11.53
C PRO A 83 5.61 13.61 -12.45
N ASP A 84 5.82 13.74 -13.75
CA ASP A 84 4.71 13.84 -14.73
C ASP A 84 3.94 12.53 -14.86
N GLU A 85 4.64 11.40 -14.80
CA GLU A 85 4.02 10.08 -14.80
C GLU A 85 3.25 9.81 -13.49
N GLN A 86 3.72 10.33 -12.35
CA GLN A 86 3.00 10.26 -11.08
C GLN A 86 1.63 10.96 -11.14
N GLU A 87 1.49 12.03 -11.92
CA GLU A 87 0.19 12.67 -12.16
C GLU A 87 -0.80 11.74 -12.86
N ILE A 88 -0.33 10.84 -13.73
CA ILE A 88 -1.18 9.84 -14.39
C ILE A 88 -1.52 8.72 -13.41
N LEU A 89 -0.53 8.21 -12.67
CA LEU A 89 -0.71 7.15 -11.68
C LEU A 89 -1.68 7.57 -10.56
N SER A 90 -1.64 8.85 -10.15
CA SER A 90 -2.49 9.38 -9.07
C SER A 90 -3.98 9.38 -9.40
N LYS A 91 -4.34 9.23 -10.69
CA LYS A 91 -5.73 9.16 -11.16
C LYS A 91 -6.33 7.75 -11.05
N TYR A 92 -5.55 6.76 -10.62
CA TYR A 92 -6.10 5.44 -10.35
C TYR A 92 -6.99 5.49 -9.11
N VAL A 93 -8.20 4.98 -9.25
CA VAL A 93 -9.24 5.05 -8.19
C VAL A 93 -9.79 3.69 -7.80
N GLY A 94 -9.16 2.61 -8.25
CA GLY A 94 -9.66 1.26 -8.01
C GLY A 94 -10.92 0.95 -8.79
N TRP A 95 -11.53 -0.18 -8.46
CA TRP A 95 -12.67 -0.71 -9.22
C TRP A 95 -14.01 -0.56 -8.51
N GLY A 96 -14.05 0.10 -7.36
CA GLY A 96 -15.29 0.35 -6.61
C GLY A 96 -16.35 1.04 -7.48
N GLY A 97 -17.53 0.42 -7.58
CA GLY A 97 -18.62 0.91 -8.41
C GLY A 97 -18.45 0.74 -9.93
N LEU A 98 -17.44 -0.02 -10.40
CA LEU A 98 -17.20 -0.29 -11.84
C LEU A 98 -17.50 -1.74 -12.23
N SER A 99 -18.40 -2.42 -11.52
CA SER A 99 -18.75 -3.82 -11.75
C SER A 99 -19.23 -4.11 -13.19
N ASP A 100 -19.89 -3.14 -13.84
CA ASP A 100 -20.37 -3.30 -15.20
C ASP A 100 -19.25 -3.51 -16.24
N ALA A 101 -18.04 -3.03 -15.96
CA ALA A 101 -16.87 -3.25 -16.82
C ALA A 101 -16.39 -4.72 -16.81
N PHE A 102 -16.78 -5.50 -15.79
CA PHE A 102 -16.43 -6.92 -15.61
C PHE A 102 -17.56 -7.88 -16.05
N ASP A 103 -18.67 -7.35 -16.57
CA ASP A 103 -19.85 -8.11 -16.97
C ASP A 103 -19.95 -8.18 -18.49
N GLU A 104 -19.71 -9.37 -19.08
CA GLU A 104 -19.76 -9.61 -20.52
C GLU A 104 -21.14 -9.37 -21.14
N THR A 105 -22.21 -9.39 -20.32
CA THR A 105 -23.59 -9.16 -20.80
C THR A 105 -23.92 -7.67 -20.97
N LYS A 106 -23.08 -6.79 -20.46
CA LYS A 106 -23.25 -5.33 -20.52
C LYS A 106 -22.72 -4.78 -21.85
N SER A 107 -23.56 -4.75 -22.89
CA SER A 107 -23.17 -4.28 -24.23
C SER A 107 -22.56 -2.88 -24.23
N ALA A 108 -23.01 -1.98 -23.33
CA ALA A 108 -22.46 -0.64 -23.19
C ALA A 108 -21.00 -0.62 -22.67
N TRP A 109 -20.50 -1.75 -22.13
CA TRP A 109 -19.15 -1.92 -21.60
C TRP A 109 -18.32 -2.95 -22.37
N GLY A 110 -18.78 -3.38 -23.53
CA GLY A 110 -18.14 -4.48 -24.28
C GLY A 110 -16.68 -4.20 -24.66
N TYR A 111 -16.34 -2.97 -25.02
CA TYR A 111 -14.94 -2.59 -25.29
C TYR A 111 -14.08 -2.64 -24.04
N GLU A 112 -14.56 -2.06 -22.95
CA GLU A 112 -13.85 -2.01 -21.67
C GLU A 112 -13.65 -3.40 -21.08
N TYR A 113 -14.65 -4.29 -21.21
CA TYR A 113 -14.55 -5.68 -20.82
C TYR A 113 -13.41 -6.42 -21.54
N LEU A 114 -13.30 -6.22 -22.86
CA LEU A 114 -12.22 -6.82 -23.64
C LEU A 114 -10.86 -6.19 -23.33
N GLU A 115 -10.82 -4.88 -23.13
CA GLU A 115 -9.61 -4.14 -22.77
C GLU A 115 -9.04 -4.62 -21.43
N LEU A 116 -9.87 -4.84 -20.40
CA LEU A 116 -9.45 -5.43 -19.13
C LEU A 116 -8.71 -6.75 -19.30
N LYS A 117 -9.26 -7.64 -20.14
CA LYS A 117 -8.63 -8.94 -20.40
C LYS A 117 -7.31 -8.85 -21.17
N THR A 118 -7.06 -7.75 -21.83
CA THR A 118 -5.81 -7.50 -22.56
C THR A 118 -4.76 -6.87 -21.65
N VAL A 119 -5.19 -5.98 -20.73
CA VAL A 119 -4.28 -5.19 -19.90
C VAL A 119 -3.92 -5.92 -18.60
N LEU A 120 -4.85 -6.69 -18.03
CA LEU A 120 -4.67 -7.39 -16.76
C LEU A 120 -4.23 -8.85 -16.97
N THR A 121 -3.38 -9.35 -16.06
CA THR A 121 -3.18 -10.80 -15.95
C THR A 121 -4.45 -11.47 -15.40
N GLN A 122 -4.51 -12.78 -15.46
CA GLN A 122 -5.67 -13.51 -14.93
C GLN A 122 -5.88 -13.25 -13.44
N GLU A 123 -4.79 -13.20 -12.67
CA GLU A 123 -4.79 -12.93 -11.24
C GLU A 123 -5.23 -11.49 -10.95
N GLU A 124 -4.64 -10.50 -11.67
CA GLU A 124 -5.02 -9.09 -11.57
C GLU A 124 -6.50 -8.88 -11.92
N TYR A 125 -6.99 -9.54 -12.96
CA TYR A 125 -8.40 -9.48 -13.36
C TYR A 125 -9.32 -10.04 -12.27
N ALA A 126 -8.97 -11.19 -11.69
CA ALA A 126 -9.75 -11.81 -10.63
C ALA A 126 -9.82 -10.92 -9.37
N ALA A 127 -8.68 -10.38 -8.95
CA ALA A 127 -8.59 -9.44 -7.81
C ALA A 127 -9.39 -8.16 -8.07
N ALA A 128 -9.21 -7.54 -9.24
CA ALA A 128 -9.94 -6.34 -9.65
C ALA A 128 -11.46 -6.57 -9.65
N ARG A 129 -11.93 -7.69 -10.19
CA ARG A 129 -13.35 -8.04 -10.20
C ARG A 129 -13.91 -8.21 -8.79
N GLN A 130 -13.17 -8.85 -7.87
CA GLN A 130 -13.59 -9.02 -6.48
C GLN A 130 -13.68 -7.67 -5.76
N SER A 131 -12.78 -6.75 -6.05
CA SER A 131 -12.71 -5.44 -5.39
C SER A 131 -13.82 -4.47 -5.80
N THR A 132 -14.61 -4.77 -6.85
CA THR A 132 -15.67 -3.87 -7.35
C THR A 132 -16.73 -3.49 -6.32
N LEU A 133 -16.93 -4.32 -5.29
CA LEU A 133 -17.90 -4.10 -4.21
C LEU A 133 -17.29 -3.49 -2.95
N THR A 134 -15.98 -3.52 -2.80
CA THR A 134 -15.29 -3.19 -1.54
C THR A 134 -14.23 -2.10 -1.65
N ALA A 135 -13.66 -1.87 -2.83
CA ALA A 135 -12.58 -0.90 -3.02
C ALA A 135 -13.12 0.53 -3.16
N PHE A 136 -13.48 1.14 -2.02
CA PHE A 136 -13.85 2.55 -1.94
C PHE A 136 -12.79 3.29 -1.13
N TYR A 137 -12.17 4.29 -1.74
CA TYR A 137 -11.09 5.05 -1.11
C TYR A 137 -11.64 6.14 -0.20
N THR A 138 -10.93 6.37 0.90
CA THR A 138 -11.31 7.38 1.89
C THR A 138 -11.30 8.78 1.25
N PRO A 139 -12.40 9.55 1.37
CA PRO A 139 -12.46 10.89 0.80
C PRO A 139 -11.44 11.86 1.42
N PRO A 140 -10.88 12.80 0.65
CA PRO A 140 -9.90 13.77 1.13
C PRO A 140 -10.29 14.54 2.39
N VAL A 141 -11.56 14.92 2.51
CA VAL A 141 -12.09 15.64 3.69
C VAL A 141 -11.94 14.80 4.98
N VAL A 142 -12.14 13.49 4.89
CA VAL A 142 -12.00 12.57 6.04
C VAL A 142 -10.52 12.42 6.40
N ILE A 143 -9.65 12.24 5.41
CA ILE A 143 -8.20 12.13 5.62
C ILE A 143 -7.67 13.39 6.33
N ARG A 144 -8.06 14.59 5.87
CA ARG A 144 -7.66 15.84 6.53
C ARG A 144 -8.17 15.93 7.96
N ALA A 145 -9.41 15.54 8.21
CA ALA A 145 -9.97 15.55 9.56
C ALA A 145 -9.22 14.60 10.50
N MET A 146 -8.80 13.43 10.00
CA MET A 146 -8.00 12.49 10.77
C MET A 146 -6.60 13.06 11.08
N TYR A 147 -5.92 13.66 10.13
CA TYR A 147 -4.64 14.33 10.38
C TYR A 147 -4.78 15.47 11.37
N GLN A 148 -5.81 16.30 11.24
CA GLN A 148 -6.09 17.38 12.18
C GLN A 148 -6.33 16.84 13.61
N ALA A 149 -7.00 15.70 13.75
CA ALA A 149 -7.19 15.07 15.04
C ALA A 149 -5.86 14.59 15.64
N LEU A 150 -4.98 13.99 14.84
CA LEU A 150 -3.64 13.57 15.28
C LEU A 150 -2.79 14.77 15.75
N GLU A 151 -2.81 15.88 15.00
CA GLU A 151 -2.14 17.12 15.38
C GLU A 151 -2.70 17.67 16.71
N ASN A 152 -4.00 17.68 16.89
CA ASN A 152 -4.67 18.15 18.12
C ASN A 152 -4.34 17.25 19.31
N MET A 153 -4.10 15.95 19.11
CA MET A 153 -3.61 15.02 20.13
C MET A 153 -2.11 15.17 20.42
N GLY A 154 -1.40 16.02 19.68
CA GLY A 154 -0.01 16.35 19.92
C GLY A 154 1.01 15.53 19.12
N LEU A 155 0.58 14.74 18.13
CA LEU A 155 1.52 14.04 17.23
C LEU A 155 2.36 15.08 16.47
N LYS A 156 3.67 14.91 16.49
CA LYS A 156 4.65 15.73 15.75
C LYS A 156 5.63 14.91 14.94
N SER A 157 5.98 13.75 15.45
CA SER A 157 6.90 12.81 14.81
C SER A 157 6.54 11.40 15.25
N GLY A 158 6.87 10.41 14.43
CA GLY A 158 6.63 9.01 14.74
C GLY A 158 6.47 8.15 13.51
N ASN A 159 6.13 6.88 13.73
CA ASN A 159 5.88 5.91 12.68
C ASN A 159 4.39 5.62 12.60
N ILE A 160 3.77 5.97 11.49
CA ILE A 160 2.35 5.75 11.24
C ILE A 160 2.20 4.51 10.36
N LEU A 161 1.33 3.58 10.75
CA LEU A 161 0.96 2.44 9.93
C LEU A 161 -0.40 2.67 9.26
N GLU A 162 -0.43 2.47 7.95
CA GLU A 162 -1.64 2.41 7.14
C GLU A 162 -1.83 0.96 6.66
N PRO A 163 -2.67 0.16 7.34
CA PRO A 163 -2.71 -1.30 7.15
C PRO A 163 -3.49 -1.74 5.89
N SER A 164 -4.13 -0.82 5.19
CA SER A 164 -4.85 -1.02 3.92
C SER A 164 -4.75 0.25 3.10
N CYS A 165 -3.51 0.55 2.66
CA CYS A 165 -3.20 1.89 2.16
C CYS A 165 -3.76 2.20 0.76
N ALA A 166 -4.30 1.22 0.06
CA ALA A 166 -4.74 1.34 -1.33
C ALA A 166 -3.63 2.01 -2.19
N VAL A 167 -3.95 3.06 -2.92
CA VAL A 167 -2.94 3.85 -3.67
C VAL A 167 -2.20 4.87 -2.81
N GLY A 168 -2.35 4.85 -1.47
CA GLY A 168 -1.60 5.68 -0.55
C GLY A 168 -2.13 7.11 -0.40
N ASN A 169 -3.44 7.34 -0.45
CA ASN A 169 -4.00 8.68 -0.30
C ASN A 169 -3.61 9.34 1.02
N PHE A 170 -3.54 8.59 2.12
CA PHE A 170 -3.03 9.09 3.40
C PHE A 170 -1.56 9.53 3.29
N ILE A 171 -0.73 8.79 2.56
CA ILE A 171 0.68 9.16 2.36
C ILE A 171 0.77 10.47 1.57
N GLY A 172 -0.01 10.58 0.48
CA GLY A 172 0.00 11.75 -0.41
C GLY A 172 -0.57 13.03 0.22
N MET A 173 -1.48 12.87 1.20
CA MET A 173 -2.14 13.98 1.90
C MET A 173 -1.53 14.31 3.26
N LYS A 174 -0.42 13.67 3.66
CA LYS A 174 0.26 13.96 4.91
C LYS A 174 0.59 15.46 5.01
N PRO A 175 0.12 16.17 6.06
CA PRO A 175 0.38 17.61 6.19
C PRO A 175 1.87 17.88 6.46
N GLU A 176 2.33 19.10 6.14
CA GLU A 176 3.71 19.52 6.32
C GLU A 176 4.13 19.56 7.81
N SER A 177 3.18 19.86 8.69
CA SER A 177 3.37 19.81 10.15
C SER A 177 3.78 18.44 10.69
N LEU A 178 3.47 17.37 9.94
CA LEU A 178 3.86 16.00 10.24
C LEU A 178 4.97 15.48 9.30
N SER A 179 5.82 16.40 8.76
CA SER A 179 6.95 16.04 7.88
C SER A 179 7.85 14.97 8.50
N ASP A 180 8.09 15.05 9.83
CA ASP A 180 8.93 14.14 10.58
C ASP A 180 8.29 12.75 10.85
N CYS A 181 6.99 12.61 10.58
CA CYS A 181 6.33 11.31 10.62
C CYS A 181 6.67 10.48 9.38
N LYS A 182 6.99 9.21 9.59
CA LYS A 182 7.16 8.21 8.53
C LYS A 182 5.88 7.40 8.41
N ILE A 183 5.41 7.20 7.19
CA ILE A 183 4.23 6.36 6.93
C ILE A 183 4.68 5.07 6.26
N TYR A 184 4.15 3.97 6.77
CA TYR A 184 4.34 2.61 6.27
C TYR A 184 2.98 2.10 5.80
N GLY A 185 2.90 1.69 4.55
CA GLY A 185 1.68 1.14 3.96
C GLY A 185 1.76 -0.37 3.81
N VAL A 186 0.63 -1.04 4.02
CA VAL A 186 0.43 -2.43 3.61
C VAL A 186 -0.79 -2.46 2.70
N GLU A 187 -0.71 -3.18 1.58
CA GLU A 187 -1.81 -3.28 0.63
C GLU A 187 -1.83 -4.67 -0.02
N ILE A 188 -2.98 -5.33 0.05
CA ILE A 188 -3.16 -6.67 -0.52
C ILE A 188 -3.44 -6.61 -2.03
N ASP A 189 -4.11 -5.55 -2.52
CA ASP A 189 -4.33 -5.38 -3.96
C ASP A 189 -3.02 -5.02 -4.66
N SER A 190 -2.55 -5.96 -5.45
CA SER A 190 -1.26 -5.87 -6.13
C SER A 190 -1.13 -4.60 -6.99
N ILE A 191 -2.17 -4.20 -7.74
CA ILE A 191 -2.13 -3.01 -8.60
C ILE A 191 -2.06 -1.75 -7.74
N SER A 192 -2.93 -1.61 -6.76
CA SER A 192 -2.98 -0.44 -5.88
C SER A 192 -1.67 -0.25 -5.12
N GLY A 193 -1.13 -1.33 -4.53
CA GLY A 193 0.12 -1.27 -3.78
C GLY A 193 1.35 -0.94 -4.64
N ARG A 194 1.43 -1.49 -5.86
CA ARG A 194 2.50 -1.18 -6.81
C ARG A 194 2.42 0.27 -7.30
N ILE A 195 1.21 0.79 -7.57
CA ILE A 195 1.00 2.20 -7.88
C ILE A 195 1.44 3.09 -6.71
N ALA A 196 1.07 2.73 -5.46
CA ALA A 196 1.51 3.46 -4.27
C ALA A 196 3.04 3.50 -4.15
N GLY A 197 3.74 2.40 -4.46
CA GLY A 197 5.20 2.35 -4.50
C GLY A 197 5.82 3.31 -5.53
N GLN A 198 5.18 3.47 -6.69
CA GLN A 198 5.61 4.42 -7.73
C GLN A 198 5.31 5.87 -7.38
N LEU A 199 4.20 6.15 -6.69
CA LEU A 199 3.80 7.48 -6.24
C LEU A 199 4.66 7.97 -5.06
N TYR A 200 4.91 7.09 -4.09
CA TYR A 200 5.53 7.47 -2.81
C TYR A 200 6.89 6.79 -2.64
N GLN A 201 7.82 7.09 -3.54
CA GLN A 201 9.13 6.46 -3.65
C GLN A 201 10.03 6.62 -2.42
N LYS A 202 9.71 7.56 -1.51
CA LYS A 202 10.41 7.77 -0.23
C LYS A 202 9.75 7.06 0.95
N SER A 203 8.55 6.53 0.75
CA SER A 203 7.77 5.78 1.74
C SER A 203 8.01 4.28 1.58
N THR A 204 7.56 3.51 2.57
CA THR A 204 7.62 2.05 2.52
C THR A 204 6.21 1.52 2.30
N VAL A 205 6.00 0.79 1.21
CA VAL A 205 4.73 0.12 0.90
C VAL A 205 5.00 -1.37 0.71
N ALA A 206 4.34 -2.22 1.52
CA ALA A 206 4.39 -3.67 1.38
C ALA A 206 3.16 -4.15 0.61
N VAL A 207 3.38 -4.90 -0.47
CA VAL A 207 2.29 -5.45 -1.31
C VAL A 207 2.03 -6.89 -0.88
N GLN A 208 1.19 -7.05 0.14
CA GLN A 208 0.85 -8.33 0.76
C GLN A 208 -0.36 -8.20 1.68
N GLY A 209 -0.92 -9.32 2.13
CA GLY A 209 -1.93 -9.31 3.19
C GLY A 209 -1.38 -8.75 4.51
N TYR A 210 -2.20 -8.02 5.25
CA TYR A 210 -1.79 -7.48 6.56
C TYR A 210 -1.39 -8.58 7.55
N GLU A 211 -2.07 -9.71 7.49
CA GLU A 211 -1.79 -10.91 8.30
C GLU A 211 -0.43 -11.56 8.02
N GLU A 212 0.15 -11.27 6.84
CA GLU A 212 1.47 -11.75 6.44
C GLU A 212 2.58 -10.73 6.76
N ALA A 213 2.18 -9.52 7.17
CA ALA A 213 3.13 -8.45 7.44
C ALA A 213 3.85 -8.69 8.78
N GLU A 214 5.17 -8.91 8.73
CA GLU A 214 6.02 -8.99 9.92
C GLU A 214 6.29 -7.58 10.46
N LEU A 215 5.36 -7.08 11.27
CA LEU A 215 5.44 -5.75 11.87
C LEU A 215 6.11 -5.84 13.25
N PRO A 216 7.07 -4.94 13.58
CA PRO A 216 7.73 -4.94 14.89
C PRO A 216 6.77 -4.49 15.99
N ASP A 217 6.85 -5.12 17.16
CA ASP A 217 6.09 -4.70 18.34
C ASP A 217 6.50 -3.28 18.76
N SER A 218 5.50 -2.46 19.14
CA SER A 218 5.71 -1.09 19.67
C SER A 218 6.54 -0.17 18.75
N PHE A 219 6.46 -0.38 17.44
CA PHE A 219 7.17 0.44 16.45
C PHE A 219 6.32 1.60 15.93
N PHE A 220 5.02 1.44 15.91
CA PHE A 220 4.07 2.45 15.45
C PHE A 220 3.46 3.21 16.63
N ASP A 221 3.16 4.51 16.41
CA ASP A 221 2.60 5.45 17.37
C ASP A 221 1.08 5.60 17.26
#